data_90e0da2a7248c0de5ae19d20b70008e1
#
_entry.id   90e0da2a7248c0de5ae19d20b70008e1
#
_cell.length_a   1.000
_cell.length_b   1.000
_cell.length_c   1.000
_cell.angle_alpha   90.00
_cell.angle_beta   90.00
_cell.angle_gamma   90.00
#
_symmetry.space_group_name_H-M   'P 1'
#
loop_
_entity.id
_entity.type
_entity.pdbx_description
1 polymer ?
#
loop_
_entity_poly.entity_id
_entity_poly.type
_entity_poly.pdbx_seq_one_letter_code
_entity_poly.pdbx_strand_id
1 'polypeptide(L)'
;MEFNKGLRDGIPIALGYFSVSIAFGLLAADSGCTALETLLISFTNLTSAGQFAGITVIASAGTYMEMALTQFVINSRYALMGISLSQKVEDKFRGVWRLILGFAITDEIFAVAIGRDEEITREYFAGLASLPIFGWSLGT
;
A
#
# COMPACT_ATOMS: atom_id res chain seq x y z
N MET A 1 4.83 -19.48 13.13
CA MET A 1 3.77 -20.08 12.29
C MET A 1 2.85 -19.02 11.69
N GLU A 2 2.44 -17.99 12.42
CA GLU A 2 1.58 -16.91 11.91
C GLU A 2 2.20 -16.11 10.77
N PHE A 3 3.47 -15.75 10.84
CA PHE A 3 4.18 -15.06 9.76
C PHE A 3 4.10 -15.83 8.41
N ASN A 4 4.31 -17.15 8.44
CA ASN A 4 4.23 -17.97 7.22
C ASN A 4 2.82 -18.06 6.64
N LYS A 5 1.78 -18.02 7.51
CA LYS A 5 0.39 -17.91 7.03
C LYS A 5 0.19 -16.58 6.31
N GLY A 6 0.62 -15.48 6.93
CA GLY A 6 0.55 -14.16 6.31
C GLY A 6 1.30 -14.09 4.97
N LEU A 7 2.51 -14.62 4.89
CA LEU A 7 3.26 -14.71 3.62
C LEU A 7 2.46 -15.43 2.54
N ARG A 8 1.89 -16.58 2.87
CA ARG A 8 1.11 -17.38 1.92
C ARG A 8 -0.11 -16.61 1.41
N ASP A 9 -0.82 -15.94 2.31
CA ASP A 9 -1.99 -15.14 1.97
C ASP A 9 -1.62 -13.88 1.18
N GLY A 10 -0.40 -13.38 1.33
CA GLY A 10 0.15 -12.25 0.58
C GLY A 10 0.62 -12.57 -0.84
N ILE A 11 0.86 -13.85 -1.20
CA ILE A 11 1.35 -14.23 -2.53
C ILE A 11 0.43 -13.74 -3.67
N PRO A 12 -0.89 -13.99 -3.65
CA PRO A 12 -1.77 -13.53 -4.71
C PRO A 12 -1.76 -12.01 -4.88
N ILE A 13 -1.70 -11.28 -3.76
CA ILE A 13 -1.63 -9.82 -3.76
C ILE A 13 -0.32 -9.36 -4.39
N ALA A 14 0.81 -9.96 -4.00
CA ALA A 14 2.13 -9.62 -4.53
C ALA A 14 2.23 -9.81 -6.05
N LEU A 15 1.65 -10.89 -6.58
CA LEU A 15 1.60 -11.16 -8.03
C LEU A 15 0.76 -10.11 -8.78
N GLY A 16 -0.40 -9.75 -8.22
CA GLY A 16 -1.23 -8.68 -8.76
C GLY A 16 -0.51 -7.32 -8.73
N TYR A 17 0.12 -7.00 -7.61
CA TYR A 17 0.87 -5.76 -7.43
C TYR A 17 2.06 -5.65 -8.37
N PHE A 18 2.82 -6.71 -8.56
CA PHE A 18 3.92 -6.75 -9.53
C PHE A 18 3.45 -6.34 -10.93
N SER A 19 2.32 -6.89 -11.38
CA SER A 19 1.77 -6.57 -12.70
C SER A 19 1.31 -5.11 -12.82
N VAL A 20 0.62 -4.59 -11.80
CA VAL A 20 0.10 -3.20 -11.80
C VAL A 20 1.24 -2.19 -11.65
N SER A 21 2.25 -2.49 -10.84
CA SER A 21 3.40 -1.59 -10.64
C SER A 21 4.26 -1.41 -11.88
N ILE A 22 4.33 -2.40 -12.77
CA ILE A 22 4.96 -2.22 -14.10
C ILE A 22 4.24 -1.11 -14.87
N ALA A 23 2.91 -1.12 -14.88
CA ALA A 23 2.14 -0.06 -15.55
C ALA A 23 2.39 1.32 -14.92
N PHE A 24 2.51 1.37 -13.59
CA PHE A 24 2.88 2.60 -12.89
C PHE A 24 4.28 3.08 -13.28
N GLY A 25 5.28 2.20 -13.27
CA GLY A 25 6.66 2.53 -13.65
C GLY A 25 6.75 3.09 -15.08
N LEU A 26 6.04 2.47 -16.02
CA LEU A 26 5.97 2.95 -17.41
C LEU A 26 5.33 4.33 -17.50
N LEU A 27 4.20 4.56 -16.81
CA LEU A 27 3.53 5.86 -16.78
C LEU A 27 4.41 6.94 -16.16
N ALA A 28 5.12 6.65 -15.08
CA ALA A 28 6.01 7.58 -14.42
C ALA A 28 7.19 7.96 -15.33
N ALA A 29 7.78 6.98 -16.00
CA ALA A 29 8.86 7.21 -16.98
C ALA A 29 8.38 8.05 -18.16
N ASP A 30 7.21 7.76 -18.72
CA ASP A 30 6.60 8.55 -19.82
C ASP A 30 6.28 9.98 -19.38
N SER A 31 5.98 10.17 -18.10
CA SER A 31 5.75 11.49 -17.48
C SER A 31 7.04 12.25 -17.12
N GLY A 32 8.21 11.69 -17.46
CA GLY A 32 9.52 12.33 -17.24
C GLY A 32 10.15 12.09 -15.87
N CYS A 33 9.58 11.23 -15.04
CA CYS A 33 10.19 10.85 -13.78
C CYS A 33 11.42 9.97 -14.00
N THR A 34 12.47 10.22 -13.23
CA THR A 34 13.64 9.34 -13.21
C THR A 34 13.31 8.02 -12.52
N ALA A 35 14.09 6.97 -12.78
CA ALA A 35 13.92 5.68 -12.13
C ALA A 35 14.01 5.79 -10.58
N LEU A 36 14.89 6.66 -10.08
CA LEU A 36 15.03 6.89 -8.64
C LEU A 36 13.77 7.54 -8.04
N GLU A 37 13.23 8.58 -8.68
CA GLU A 37 12.00 9.25 -8.25
C GLU A 37 10.82 8.27 -8.24
N THR A 38 10.68 7.50 -9.32
CA THR A 38 9.63 6.50 -9.45
C THR A 38 9.70 5.44 -8.35
N LEU A 39 10.91 4.94 -8.08
CA LEU A 39 11.14 3.96 -7.00
C LEU A 39 10.86 4.55 -5.61
N LEU A 40 11.28 5.79 -5.35
CA LEU A 40 11.01 6.48 -4.10
C LEU A 40 9.50 6.68 -3.88
N ILE A 41 8.76 7.07 -4.92
CA ILE A 41 7.30 7.19 -4.85
C ILE A 41 6.70 5.83 -4.49
N SER A 42 7.11 4.76 -5.13
CA SER A 42 6.59 3.42 -4.87
C SER A 42 6.92 2.91 -3.47
N PHE A 43 8.10 3.22 -2.95
CA PHE A 43 8.53 2.77 -1.63
C PHE A 43 7.87 3.54 -0.48
N THR A 44 7.58 4.82 -0.70
CA THR A 44 7.02 5.71 0.33
C THR A 44 5.50 5.84 0.27
N ASN A 45 4.87 5.40 -0.83
CA ASN A 45 3.45 5.59 -1.06
C ASN A 45 2.82 4.35 -1.74
N LEU A 46 2.37 3.39 -0.96
CA LEU A 46 1.78 2.12 -1.43
C LEU A 46 0.28 2.24 -1.77
N THR A 47 -0.15 3.38 -2.28
CA THR A 47 -1.59 3.64 -2.47
C THR A 47 -2.13 3.28 -3.85
N SER A 48 -1.32 2.73 -4.76
CA SER A 48 -1.71 2.42 -6.14
C SER A 48 -2.48 3.56 -6.82
N ALA A 49 -3.79 3.64 -6.67
CA ALA A 49 -4.63 4.69 -7.25
C ALA A 49 -4.12 6.12 -6.95
N GLY A 50 -3.64 6.36 -5.73
CA GLY A 50 -3.03 7.64 -5.34
C GLY A 50 -1.74 7.92 -6.12
N GLN A 51 -0.92 6.90 -6.40
CA GLN A 51 0.31 7.06 -7.18
C GLN A 51 -0.01 7.40 -8.65
N PHE A 52 -0.95 6.69 -9.28
CA PHE A 52 -1.39 7.01 -10.65
C PHE A 52 -1.96 8.42 -10.75
N ALA A 53 -2.83 8.81 -9.81
CA ALA A 53 -3.37 10.16 -9.76
C ALA A 53 -2.29 11.21 -9.50
N GLY A 54 -1.32 10.93 -8.62
CA GLY A 54 -0.20 11.81 -8.34
C GLY A 54 0.67 12.06 -9.57
N ILE A 55 1.03 11.02 -10.30
CA ILE A 55 1.77 11.18 -11.56
C ILE A 55 1.00 11.99 -12.59
N THR A 56 -0.33 11.82 -12.68
CA THR A 56 -1.17 12.62 -13.58
C THR A 56 -1.12 14.11 -13.22
N VAL A 57 -1.17 14.46 -11.94
CA VAL A 57 -1.04 15.86 -11.47
C VAL A 57 0.35 16.41 -11.81
N ILE A 58 1.42 15.63 -11.61
CA ILE A 58 2.79 16.01 -11.97
C ILE A 58 2.90 16.25 -13.48
N ALA A 59 2.44 15.32 -14.31
CA ALA A 59 2.51 15.40 -15.77
C ALA A 59 1.73 16.59 -16.33
N SER A 60 0.63 17.01 -15.68
CA SER A 60 -0.14 18.20 -16.07
C SER A 60 0.42 19.50 -15.49
N ALA A 61 1.59 19.48 -14.86
CA ALA A 61 2.13 20.63 -14.13
C ALA A 61 1.15 21.23 -13.10
N GLY A 62 0.38 20.37 -12.44
CA GLY A 62 -0.62 20.75 -11.45
C GLY A 62 0.02 21.36 -10.20
N THR A 63 -0.80 22.08 -9.45
CA THR A 63 -0.36 22.77 -8.23
C THR A 63 -0.18 21.79 -7.04
N TYR A 64 0.59 22.20 -6.04
CA TYR A 64 0.68 21.44 -4.78
C TYR A 64 -0.67 21.29 -4.08
N MET A 65 -1.58 22.26 -4.24
CA MET A 65 -2.94 22.19 -3.69
C MET A 65 -3.76 21.10 -4.39
N GLU A 66 -3.69 21.00 -5.72
CA GLU A 66 -4.33 19.92 -6.49
C GLU A 66 -3.78 18.56 -6.06
N MET A 67 -2.47 18.43 -5.91
CA MET A 67 -1.86 17.21 -5.41
C MET A 67 -2.39 16.85 -4.02
N ALA A 68 -2.38 17.81 -3.08
CA ALA A 68 -2.85 17.59 -1.71
C ALA A 68 -4.32 17.17 -1.65
N LEU A 69 -5.19 17.86 -2.37
CA LEU A 69 -6.62 17.55 -2.44
C LEU A 69 -6.87 16.19 -3.10
N THR A 70 -6.20 15.90 -4.20
CA THR A 70 -6.29 14.61 -4.90
C THR A 70 -5.90 13.45 -3.97
N GLN A 71 -4.76 13.57 -3.30
CA GLN A 71 -4.31 12.55 -2.38
C GLN A 71 -5.23 12.42 -1.16
N PHE A 72 -5.71 13.52 -0.62
CA PHE A 72 -6.65 13.49 0.50
C PHE A 72 -7.94 12.77 0.14
N VAL A 73 -8.55 13.09 -1.00
CA VAL A 73 -9.81 12.47 -1.43
C VAL A 73 -9.63 10.98 -1.71
N ILE A 74 -8.62 10.61 -2.50
CA ILE A 74 -8.38 9.20 -2.88
C ILE A 74 -8.03 8.34 -1.68
N ASN A 75 -7.22 8.86 -0.75
CA ASN A 75 -6.68 8.09 0.36
C ASN A 75 -7.52 8.18 1.65
N SER A 76 -8.58 9.00 1.69
CA SER A 76 -9.47 9.11 2.86
C SER A 76 -10.08 7.75 3.29
N ARG A 77 -10.33 6.86 2.38
CA ARG A 77 -10.79 5.48 2.62
C ARG A 77 -9.86 4.69 3.55
N TYR A 78 -8.56 4.96 3.52
CA TYR A 78 -7.61 4.28 4.40
C TYR A 78 -7.82 4.59 5.89
N ALA A 79 -8.36 5.76 6.20
CA ALA A 79 -8.74 6.09 7.58
C ALA A 79 -9.85 5.17 8.09
N LEU A 80 -10.88 4.92 7.26
CA LEU A 80 -11.98 4.01 7.60
C LEU A 80 -11.50 2.56 7.72
N MET A 81 -10.66 2.10 6.80
CA MET A 81 -10.04 0.77 6.86
C MET A 81 -9.17 0.62 8.11
N GLY A 82 -8.38 1.64 8.46
CA GLY A 82 -7.55 1.65 9.66
C GLY A 82 -8.38 1.55 10.95
N ILE A 83 -9.49 2.27 11.03
CA ILE A 83 -10.42 2.20 12.16
C ILE A 83 -11.01 0.78 12.27
N SER A 84 -11.52 0.23 11.18
CA SER A 84 -12.07 -1.13 11.14
C SER A 84 -11.04 -2.17 11.57
N LEU A 85 -9.83 -2.10 10.99
CA LEU A 85 -8.78 -3.06 11.29
C LEU A 85 -8.28 -2.95 12.73
N SER A 86 -8.27 -1.73 13.29
CA SER A 86 -7.83 -1.49 14.67
C SER A 86 -8.67 -2.21 15.72
N GLN A 87 -9.90 -2.61 15.37
CA GLN A 87 -10.80 -3.37 16.25
C GLN A 87 -10.53 -4.88 16.21
N LYS A 88 -9.74 -5.35 15.25
CA LYS A 88 -9.47 -6.77 15.01
C LYS A 88 -8.02 -7.17 15.29
N VAL A 89 -7.17 -6.22 15.61
CA VAL A 89 -5.77 -6.48 15.94
C VAL A 89 -5.61 -6.84 17.42
N GLU A 90 -4.65 -7.71 17.71
CA GLU A 90 -4.29 -8.08 19.10
C GLU A 90 -3.87 -6.86 19.93
N ASP A 91 -4.04 -6.96 21.26
CA ASP A 91 -3.66 -5.88 22.19
C ASP A 91 -2.20 -5.44 22.13
N LYS A 92 -1.31 -6.32 21.69
CA LYS A 92 0.11 -6.04 21.48
C LYS A 92 0.41 -5.12 20.29
N PHE A 93 -0.57 -4.88 19.43
CA PHE A 93 -0.46 -3.99 18.27
C PHE A 93 -0.46 -2.52 18.71
N ARG A 94 0.66 -2.06 19.29
CA ARG A 94 0.80 -0.70 19.87
C ARG A 94 2.03 0.02 19.31
N GLY A 95 2.05 1.35 19.46
CA GLY A 95 3.19 2.19 19.08
C GLY A 95 3.56 2.07 17.61
N VAL A 96 4.81 1.78 17.33
CA VAL A 96 5.36 1.68 15.96
C VAL A 96 4.59 0.69 15.07
N TRP A 97 4.07 -0.41 15.64
CA TRP A 97 3.30 -1.38 14.88
C TRP A 97 2.00 -0.81 14.29
N ARG A 98 1.36 0.16 14.96
CA ARG A 98 0.20 0.86 14.40
C ARG A 98 0.58 1.75 13.23
N LEU A 99 1.76 2.37 13.25
CA LEU A 99 2.27 3.15 12.13
C LEU A 99 2.60 2.26 10.93
N ILE A 100 3.26 1.12 11.18
CA ILE A 100 3.56 0.12 10.13
C ILE A 100 2.27 -0.41 9.52
N LEU A 101 1.27 -0.75 10.35
CA LEU A 101 -0.04 -1.18 9.87
C LEU A 101 -0.68 -0.09 9.02
N GLY A 102 -0.73 1.15 9.50
CA GLY A 102 -1.31 2.28 8.76
C GLY A 102 -0.64 2.52 7.40
N PHE A 103 0.68 2.39 7.33
CA PHE A 103 1.45 2.52 6.09
C PHE A 103 1.18 1.37 5.10
N ALA A 104 1.07 0.14 5.61
CA ALA A 104 0.94 -1.06 4.79
C ALA A 104 -0.51 -1.43 4.45
N ILE A 105 -1.51 -0.69 4.95
CA ILE A 105 -2.91 -0.93 4.59
C ILE A 105 -3.12 -0.55 3.12
N THR A 106 -3.53 -1.53 2.34
CA THR A 106 -4.08 -1.35 1.00
C THR A 106 -5.42 -2.05 0.92
N ASP A 107 -6.19 -1.85 -0.14
CA ASP A 107 -7.51 -2.45 -0.28
C ASP A 107 -7.45 -3.98 -0.18
N GLU A 108 -6.48 -4.60 -0.82
CA GLU A 108 -6.31 -6.05 -0.88
C GLU A 108 -5.81 -6.62 0.46
N ILE A 109 -4.81 -5.95 1.06
CA ILE A 109 -4.30 -6.35 2.39
C ILE A 109 -5.41 -6.21 3.43
N PHE A 110 -6.19 -5.12 3.37
CA PHE A 110 -7.35 -4.94 4.24
C PHE A 110 -8.39 -6.05 4.03
N ALA A 111 -8.76 -6.36 2.79
CA ALA A 111 -9.77 -7.37 2.48
C ALA A 111 -9.38 -8.75 3.04
N VAL A 112 -8.12 -9.16 2.87
CA VAL A 112 -7.62 -10.44 3.40
C VAL A 112 -7.57 -10.40 4.93
N ALA A 113 -7.05 -9.33 5.53
CA ALA A 113 -6.91 -9.22 6.97
C ALA A 113 -8.26 -9.16 7.69
N ILE A 114 -9.23 -8.38 7.17
CA ILE A 114 -10.56 -8.25 7.79
C ILE A 114 -11.40 -9.51 7.63
N GLY A 115 -11.20 -10.26 6.54
CA GLY A 115 -11.88 -11.53 6.28
C GLY A 115 -11.42 -12.71 7.15
N ARG A 116 -10.35 -12.55 7.90
CA ARG A 116 -9.84 -13.59 8.79
C ARG A 116 -10.76 -13.77 10.00
N ASP A 117 -10.99 -15.00 10.46
CA ASP A 117 -11.81 -15.27 11.65
C ASP A 117 -11.05 -14.99 12.97
N GLU A 118 -9.73 -15.16 12.97
CA GLU A 118 -8.85 -14.96 14.13
C GLU A 118 -8.40 -13.49 14.25
N GLU A 119 -7.98 -13.08 15.46
CA GLU A 119 -7.34 -11.78 15.66
C GLU A 119 -6.07 -11.66 14.82
N ILE A 120 -5.79 -10.44 14.37
CA ILE A 120 -4.61 -10.14 13.53
C ILE A 120 -3.41 -9.96 14.47
N THR A 121 -2.48 -10.90 14.41
CA THR A 121 -1.20 -10.80 15.12
C THR A 121 -0.20 -9.97 14.30
N ARG A 122 0.79 -9.39 14.99
CA ARG A 122 1.87 -8.62 14.33
C ARG A 122 2.62 -9.45 13.31
N GLU A 123 2.90 -10.70 13.67
CA GLU A 123 3.62 -11.65 12.82
C GLU A 123 2.83 -11.97 11.56
N TYR A 124 1.52 -12.19 11.69
CA TYR A 124 0.67 -12.43 10.54
C TYR A 124 0.63 -11.23 9.61
N PHE A 125 0.37 -10.04 10.16
CA PHE A 125 0.28 -8.82 9.35
C PHE A 125 1.61 -8.48 8.65
N ALA A 126 2.74 -8.65 9.35
CA ALA A 126 4.06 -8.47 8.76
C ALA A 126 4.31 -9.44 7.59
N GLY A 127 3.90 -10.71 7.75
CA GLY A 127 3.96 -11.69 6.66
C GLY A 127 3.06 -11.29 5.47
N LEU A 128 1.81 -10.91 5.75
CA LEU A 128 0.83 -10.54 4.73
C LEU A 128 1.27 -9.33 3.90
N ALA A 129 1.84 -8.30 4.55
CA ALA A 129 2.22 -7.05 3.90
C ALA A 129 3.57 -7.13 3.18
N SER A 130 4.49 -7.99 3.62
CA SER A 130 5.88 -8.01 3.11
C SER A 130 5.95 -8.31 1.62
N LEU A 131 5.34 -9.39 1.15
CA LEU A 131 5.40 -9.78 -0.26
C LEU A 131 4.71 -8.77 -1.19
N PRO A 132 3.53 -8.21 -0.88
CA PRO A 132 2.94 -7.14 -1.67
C PRO A 132 3.83 -5.90 -1.80
N ILE A 133 4.47 -5.46 -0.71
CA ILE A 133 5.41 -4.33 -0.73
C ILE A 133 6.57 -4.60 -1.68
N PHE A 134 7.18 -5.79 -1.56
CA PHE A 134 8.25 -6.20 -2.48
C PHE A 134 7.76 -6.33 -3.92
N GLY A 135 6.60 -6.94 -4.15
CA GLY A 135 6.02 -7.10 -5.47
C GLY A 135 5.78 -5.76 -6.16
N TRP A 136 5.23 -4.80 -5.43
CA TRP A 136 5.03 -3.45 -5.93
C TRP A 136 6.34 -2.75 -6.29
N SER A 137 7.30 -2.77 -5.37
CA SER A 137 8.59 -2.09 -5.57
C SER A 137 9.43 -2.72 -6.68
N LEU A 138 9.34 -4.04 -6.87
CA LEU A 138 10.08 -4.77 -7.92
C LEU A 138 9.51 -4.53 -9.32
N GLY A 139 8.20 -4.36 -9.44
CA GLY A 139 7.56 -4.12 -10.73
C GLY A 139 7.68 -2.66 -11.20
N THR A 140 7.87 -1.75 -10.26
CA THR A 140 8.06 -0.32 -10.55
C THR A 140 9.41 -0.05 -11.21
#